data_ac7e9eb652468c91497f6817f42e2746
#
_entry.id   ac7e9eb652468c91497f6817f42e2746
#
_cell.length_a   1.000
_cell.length_b   1.000
_cell.length_c   1.000
_cell.angle_alpha   90.00
_cell.angle_beta   90.00
_cell.angle_gamma   90.00
#
_symmetry.space_group_name_H-M   'P 1'
#
loop_
_entity.id
_entity.type
_entity.pdbx_description
1 polymer ?
#
loop_
_entity_poly.entity_id
_entity_poly.type
_entity_poly.pdbx_seq_one_letter_code
_entity_poly.pdbx_strand_id
1 'polypeptide(L)'
;MKKKQYIHSISVISGFMAMMLLILSGCNTSTKKQENVSSTDSETVPKEEVIRELSGYPIPDSYEITKLIYESGAPYILSLSNSAAKAGDYITHRDKVLNLGVYATDLCYATTYMMKQGTMNYLEASKILIDDLGISTTFNIDYASRIEKNMDNRDSLINIVSESFGDTWNYLVQNEQDVLARLVVCGSWIEGMYITSNVASRARDNTEILSILAKQKNSLNELVTLLETVKDVEEVESIFIGLISLQDIYDGVGDALTADQLESIASQIGVLRSSIV
;
A
#
# COMPACT_ATOMS: atom_id res chain seq x y z
N MET A 1 64.71 7.42 13.39
CA MET A 1 65.47 6.15 13.45
C MET A 1 64.62 5.01 13.01
N LYS A 2 65.11 4.26 11.96
CA LYS A 2 64.80 2.87 11.47
C LYS A 2 63.33 2.53 11.18
N LYS A 3 62.87 2.58 9.92
CA LYS A 3 62.88 1.63 8.79
C LYS A 3 62.94 0.15 9.16
N LYS A 4 61.91 -0.63 8.78
CA LYS A 4 62.11 -1.89 8.04
C LYS A 4 60.83 -2.27 7.25
N GLN A 5 61.02 -2.29 5.93
CA GLN A 5 60.21 -3.01 4.94
C GLN A 5 60.49 -4.51 5.07
N TYR A 6 59.51 -5.35 4.68
CA TYR A 6 59.81 -6.57 3.95
C TYR A 6 58.73 -6.87 2.90
N ILE A 7 59.22 -7.04 1.73
CA ILE A 7 58.63 -7.41 0.46
C ILE A 7 58.90 -8.93 0.24
N HIS A 8 58.15 -9.52 -0.62
CA HIS A 8 58.24 -10.80 -1.34
C HIS A 8 57.20 -11.84 -0.89
N SER A 9 56.54 -12.56 -1.79
CA SER A 9 56.91 -13.07 -3.09
C SER A 9 55.67 -13.51 -3.90
N ILE A 10 55.79 -13.28 -5.19
CA ILE A 10 55.02 -13.81 -6.30
C ILE A 10 55.24 -15.33 -6.44
N SER A 11 54.23 -16.11 -6.81
CA SER A 11 54.45 -17.30 -7.63
C SER A 11 53.23 -17.64 -8.50
N VAL A 12 53.49 -17.62 -9.75
CA VAL A 12 52.74 -17.95 -10.97
C VAL A 12 52.93 -19.47 -11.24
N ILE A 13 51.88 -20.13 -11.72
CA ILE A 13 51.89 -21.30 -12.61
C ILE A 13 50.44 -21.47 -13.09
N SER A 14 50.00 -21.12 -14.27
CA SER A 14 50.24 -21.54 -15.66
C SER A 14 49.92 -23.04 -15.93
N GLY A 15 48.88 -23.20 -16.77
CA GLY A 15 48.83 -24.24 -17.79
C GLY A 15 47.86 -25.40 -17.58
N PHE A 16 46.84 -25.59 -18.35
CA PHE A 16 46.82 -26.41 -19.53
C PHE A 16 45.43 -26.43 -20.20
N MET A 17 45.47 -26.24 -21.48
CA MET A 17 44.45 -26.27 -22.51
C MET A 17 44.33 -27.67 -23.11
N ALA A 18 43.14 -28.19 -23.35
CA ALA A 18 42.78 -29.10 -24.45
C ALA A 18 41.28 -29.38 -24.34
N MET A 19 40.36 -28.87 -25.19
CA MET A 19 40.05 -29.31 -26.53
C MET A 19 39.65 -30.80 -26.68
N MET A 20 38.35 -31.09 -26.84
CA MET A 20 37.87 -32.07 -27.79
C MET A 20 36.40 -31.83 -28.20
N LEU A 21 36.24 -31.70 -29.51
CA LEU A 21 35.01 -31.58 -30.29
C LEU A 21 34.40 -32.93 -30.64
N LEU A 22 33.10 -32.87 -31.05
CA LEU A 22 32.32 -33.83 -31.90
C LEU A 22 31.61 -34.96 -31.11
N ILE A 23 30.39 -35.34 -31.41
CA ILE A 23 29.68 -35.60 -32.69
C ILE A 23 28.15 -35.62 -32.46
N LEU A 24 27.46 -35.18 -33.46
CA LEU A 24 26.10 -35.27 -33.95
C LEU A 24 25.27 -36.56 -33.76
N SER A 25 23.98 -36.33 -33.71
CA SER A 25 22.90 -37.09 -34.38
C SER A 25 22.15 -38.18 -33.63
N GLY A 26 20.83 -38.05 -33.67
CA GLY A 26 19.93 -39.19 -33.54
C GLY A 26 18.49 -38.80 -33.16
N CYS A 27 17.63 -38.59 -34.17
CA CYS A 27 16.16 -38.64 -34.04
C CYS A 27 15.71 -40.05 -33.64
N ASN A 28 14.69 -40.21 -32.81
CA ASN A 28 13.39 -40.68 -33.22
C ASN A 28 12.49 -41.12 -32.08
N THR A 29 11.27 -40.60 -32.08
CA THR A 29 9.97 -41.17 -31.67
C THR A 29 9.92 -42.43 -30.80
N SER A 30 9.21 -42.34 -29.69
CA SER A 30 8.10 -43.25 -29.37
C SER A 30 7.29 -42.80 -28.14
N THR A 31 6.02 -42.68 -28.36
CA THR A 31 4.88 -42.51 -27.45
C THR A 31 4.85 -43.57 -26.35
N LYS A 32 4.77 -43.15 -25.09
CA LYS A 32 4.08 -43.93 -24.04
C LYS A 32 3.34 -43.00 -23.11
N LYS A 33 2.03 -43.15 -23.18
CA LYS A 33 1.00 -42.65 -22.29
C LYS A 33 1.24 -43.20 -20.90
N GLN A 34 1.35 -42.33 -19.91
CA GLN A 34 1.23 -42.72 -18.51
C GLN A 34 0.38 -41.70 -17.75
N GLU A 35 -0.58 -42.25 -17.05
CA GLU A 35 -1.72 -41.59 -16.44
C GLU A 35 -1.31 -40.60 -15.35
N ASN A 36 -2.04 -39.50 -15.30
CA ASN A 36 -1.99 -38.46 -14.29
C ASN A 36 -2.41 -38.98 -12.92
N VAL A 37 -1.54 -38.86 -11.96
CA VAL A 37 -1.94 -38.66 -10.57
C VAL A 37 -2.03 -37.15 -10.35
N SER A 38 -3.25 -36.68 -10.13
CA SER A 38 -3.56 -35.30 -9.78
C SER A 38 -2.94 -34.99 -8.41
N SER A 39 -1.82 -34.31 -8.41
CA SER A 39 -1.37 -33.51 -7.28
C SER A 39 -1.95 -32.12 -7.47
N THR A 40 -2.76 -31.68 -6.52
CA THR A 40 -3.26 -30.32 -6.41
C THR A 40 -2.05 -29.41 -6.11
N ASP A 41 -1.41 -28.94 -7.16
CA ASP A 41 -0.47 -27.83 -7.04
C ASP A 41 -1.32 -26.57 -6.76
N SER A 42 -1.18 -26.05 -5.55
CA SER A 42 -1.50 -24.65 -5.31
C SER A 42 -0.57 -23.87 -6.23
N GLU A 43 -1.11 -23.27 -7.28
CA GLU A 43 -0.40 -22.33 -8.15
C GLU A 43 0.07 -21.14 -7.27
N THR A 44 1.31 -21.21 -6.83
CA THR A 44 2.01 -20.04 -6.32
C THR A 44 2.22 -19.12 -7.50
N VAL A 45 1.46 -18.02 -7.56
CA VAL A 45 1.66 -16.96 -8.55
C VAL A 45 3.13 -16.55 -8.53
N PRO A 46 3.84 -16.54 -9.68
CA PRO A 46 5.25 -16.16 -9.71
C PRO A 46 5.45 -14.78 -9.09
N LYS A 47 6.45 -14.65 -8.22
CA LYS A 47 6.78 -13.41 -7.50
C LYS A 47 6.88 -12.18 -8.42
N GLU A 48 7.42 -12.37 -9.63
CA GLU A 48 7.53 -11.32 -10.66
C GLU A 48 6.17 -10.88 -11.22
N GLU A 49 5.18 -11.77 -11.23
CA GLU A 49 3.83 -11.46 -11.69
C GLU A 49 3.06 -10.65 -10.65
N VAL A 50 3.21 -10.98 -9.37
CA VAL A 50 2.68 -10.19 -8.24
C VAL A 50 3.32 -8.80 -8.22
N ILE A 51 4.64 -8.68 -8.35
CA ILE A 51 5.35 -7.39 -8.39
C ILE A 51 4.88 -6.55 -9.60
N ARG A 52 4.62 -7.17 -10.75
CA ARG A 52 4.12 -6.48 -11.94
C ARG A 52 2.67 -6.03 -11.77
N GLU A 53 1.82 -6.84 -11.16
CA GLU A 53 0.44 -6.45 -10.82
C GLU A 53 0.45 -5.30 -9.82
N LEU A 54 1.27 -5.36 -8.79
CA LEU A 54 1.39 -4.33 -7.77
C LEU A 54 2.03 -3.03 -8.28
N SER A 55 2.99 -3.10 -9.21
CA SER A 55 3.59 -1.91 -9.84
C SER A 55 2.71 -1.24 -10.89
N GLY A 56 1.70 -1.95 -11.39
CA GLY A 56 0.69 -1.43 -12.33
C GLY A 56 -0.64 -1.11 -11.66
N TYR A 57 -0.78 -1.36 -10.36
CA TYR A 57 -1.99 -1.11 -9.60
C TYR A 57 -2.19 0.42 -9.45
N PRO A 58 -3.30 0.97 -9.94
CA PRO A 58 -3.68 2.32 -9.59
C PRO A 58 -4.11 2.27 -8.13
N ILE A 59 -3.13 2.37 -7.21
CA ILE A 59 -3.43 2.61 -5.80
C ILE A 59 -4.39 3.79 -5.83
N PRO A 60 -5.64 3.66 -5.32
CA PRO A 60 -6.49 4.81 -5.18
C PRO A 60 -5.70 5.76 -4.31
N ASP A 61 -5.08 6.74 -4.97
CA ASP A 61 -4.18 7.66 -4.30
C ASP A 61 -5.05 8.36 -3.26
N SER A 62 -4.75 8.12 -1.99
CA SER A 62 -5.45 8.78 -0.88
C SER A 62 -5.46 10.28 -1.07
N TYR A 63 -4.46 10.77 -1.80
CA TYR A 63 -4.39 12.14 -2.27
C TYR A 63 -5.48 12.47 -3.29
N GLU A 64 -5.73 11.60 -4.26
CA GLU A 64 -6.76 11.86 -5.29
C GLU A 64 -8.14 11.99 -4.64
N ILE A 65 -8.48 11.11 -3.71
CA ILE A 65 -9.74 11.19 -2.94
C ILE A 65 -9.79 12.47 -2.10
N THR A 66 -8.74 12.80 -1.35
CA THR A 66 -8.72 14.01 -0.49
C THR A 66 -8.71 15.29 -1.31
N LYS A 67 -8.08 15.29 -2.49
CA LYS A 67 -8.12 16.39 -3.45
C LYS A 67 -9.53 16.62 -3.97
N LEU A 68 -10.23 15.57 -4.38
CA LEU A 68 -11.60 15.66 -4.88
C LEU A 68 -12.56 16.21 -3.80
N ILE A 69 -12.40 15.78 -2.54
CA ILE A 69 -13.16 16.33 -1.41
C ILE A 69 -12.86 17.84 -1.25
N TYR A 70 -11.60 18.23 -1.33
CA TYR A 70 -11.22 19.64 -1.25
C TYR A 70 -11.79 20.48 -2.40
N GLU A 71 -11.70 19.97 -3.64
CA GLU A 71 -12.22 20.65 -4.85
C GLU A 71 -13.73 20.78 -4.83
N SER A 72 -14.47 19.86 -4.19
CA SER A 72 -15.91 19.97 -3.96
C SER A 72 -16.29 21.09 -2.96
N GLY A 73 -15.30 21.78 -2.37
CA GLY A 73 -15.52 22.84 -1.39
C GLY A 73 -15.89 22.37 0.01
N ALA A 74 -15.79 21.07 0.30
CA ALA A 74 -16.05 20.53 1.64
C ALA A 74 -15.02 21.03 2.65
N PRO A 75 -15.39 21.33 3.91
CA PRO A 75 -14.46 21.80 4.92
C PRO A 75 -13.59 20.66 5.47
N TYR A 76 -12.41 21.00 5.97
CA TYR A 76 -11.60 20.08 6.77
C TYR A 76 -12.28 19.78 8.11
N ILE A 77 -12.41 18.50 8.45
CA ILE A 77 -13.03 18.02 9.70
C ILE A 77 -12.01 17.19 10.48
N LEU A 78 -11.26 17.86 11.37
CA LEU A 78 -10.17 17.24 12.16
C LEU A 78 -10.62 15.96 12.90
N SER A 79 -11.86 15.92 13.41
CA SER A 79 -12.36 14.77 14.19
C SER A 79 -12.60 13.50 13.37
N LEU A 80 -12.45 13.53 12.05
CA LEU A 80 -12.53 12.36 11.20
C LEU A 80 -11.21 11.60 11.13
N SER A 81 -10.10 12.30 11.23
CA SER A 81 -8.79 11.68 11.22
C SER A 81 -8.49 10.89 12.51
N ASN A 82 -7.64 9.86 12.40
CA ASN A 82 -7.19 9.11 13.56
C ASN A 82 -6.26 9.96 14.43
N SER A 83 -6.28 9.70 15.75
CA SER A 83 -5.38 10.44 16.66
C SER A 83 -3.92 10.04 16.42
N ALA A 84 -3.08 11.01 16.03
CA ALA A 84 -1.64 10.78 15.89
C ALA A 84 -0.96 10.30 17.19
N ALA A 85 -1.55 10.63 18.36
CA ALA A 85 -1.04 10.19 19.65
C ALA A 85 -1.15 8.68 19.90
N LYS A 86 -1.97 7.97 19.12
CA LYS A 86 -2.11 6.50 19.19
C LYS A 86 -0.98 5.74 18.47
N ALA A 87 -0.09 6.39 17.76
CA ALA A 87 0.93 5.70 16.95
C ALA A 87 1.78 4.70 17.74
N GLY A 88 2.08 4.99 19.00
CA GLY A 88 2.83 4.11 19.90
C GLY A 88 1.98 3.00 20.56
N ASP A 89 0.67 2.98 20.39
CA ASP A 89 -0.23 2.01 21.02
C ASP A 89 -0.41 0.72 20.18
N TYR A 90 -0.06 0.76 18.90
CA TYR A 90 -0.18 -0.39 18.02
C TYR A 90 0.94 -1.40 18.26
N ILE A 91 0.57 -2.66 18.56
CA ILE A 91 1.52 -3.68 19.00
C ILE A 91 1.88 -4.64 17.87
N THR A 92 0.89 -5.18 17.17
CA THR A 92 1.11 -6.19 16.12
C THR A 92 1.62 -5.57 14.81
N HIS A 93 2.36 -6.34 14.01
CA HIS A 93 2.77 -5.90 12.67
C HIS A 93 1.55 -5.54 11.82
N ARG A 94 0.48 -6.33 11.90
CA ARG A 94 -0.79 -6.06 11.23
C ARG A 94 -1.34 -4.68 11.58
N ASP A 95 -1.48 -4.38 12.87
CA ASP A 95 -2.05 -3.10 13.31
C ASP A 95 -1.17 -1.92 12.90
N LYS A 96 0.16 -2.09 13.00
CA LYS A 96 1.11 -1.07 12.57
C LYS A 96 1.02 -0.76 11.08
N VAL A 97 0.96 -1.76 10.20
CA VAL A 97 0.89 -1.53 8.75
C VAL A 97 -0.48 -0.99 8.30
N LEU A 98 -1.57 -1.46 8.88
CA LEU A 98 -2.90 -0.90 8.63
C LEU A 98 -2.95 0.58 9.03
N ASN A 99 -2.45 0.91 10.22
CA ASN A 99 -2.42 2.29 10.69
C ASN A 99 -1.36 3.15 10.01
N LEU A 100 -0.30 2.58 9.46
CA LEU A 100 0.58 3.31 8.56
C LEU A 100 -0.18 3.80 7.32
N GLY A 101 -1.05 2.96 6.75
CA GLY A 101 -1.96 3.35 5.67
C GLY A 101 -2.97 4.43 6.10
N VAL A 102 -3.58 4.27 7.28
CA VAL A 102 -4.48 5.27 7.88
C VAL A 102 -3.79 6.62 8.03
N TYR A 103 -2.61 6.67 8.67
CA TYR A 103 -1.88 7.93 8.85
C TYR A 103 -1.35 8.52 7.55
N ALA A 104 -1.04 7.70 6.54
CA ALA A 104 -0.71 8.20 5.22
C ALA A 104 -1.88 8.98 4.60
N THR A 105 -3.11 8.49 4.75
CA THR A 105 -4.32 9.18 4.30
C THR A 105 -4.62 10.43 5.12
N ASP A 106 -4.49 10.37 6.44
CA ASP A 106 -4.64 11.53 7.31
C ASP A 106 -3.61 12.63 7.00
N LEU A 107 -2.37 12.22 6.68
CA LEU A 107 -1.31 13.13 6.22
C LEU A 107 -1.70 13.79 4.90
N CYS A 108 -2.19 13.02 3.92
CA CYS A 108 -2.71 13.57 2.65
C CYS A 108 -3.86 14.55 2.89
N TYR A 109 -4.80 14.19 3.75
CA TYR A 109 -5.96 15.04 4.09
C TYR A 109 -5.52 16.35 4.74
N ALA A 110 -4.67 16.29 5.77
CA ALA A 110 -4.12 17.48 6.41
C ALA A 110 -3.32 18.35 5.44
N THR A 111 -2.51 17.74 4.58
CA THR A 111 -1.66 18.43 3.59
C THR A 111 -2.50 19.13 2.53
N THR A 112 -3.54 18.47 2.00
CA THR A 112 -4.45 19.02 1.00
C THR A 112 -5.14 20.30 1.51
N TYR A 113 -5.50 20.31 2.79
CA TYR A 113 -6.11 21.48 3.44
C TYR A 113 -5.10 22.45 4.06
N MET A 114 -3.80 22.26 3.84
CA MET A 114 -2.70 23.09 4.36
C MET A 114 -2.69 23.20 5.90
N MET A 115 -3.09 22.13 6.57
CA MET A 115 -3.15 22.05 8.04
C MET A 115 -1.76 21.72 8.61
N LYS A 116 -0.87 22.70 8.69
CA LYS A 116 0.55 22.55 9.04
C LYS A 116 0.79 21.67 10.27
N GLN A 117 0.09 21.94 11.38
CA GLN A 117 0.26 21.14 12.59
C GLN A 117 -0.23 19.70 12.40
N GLY A 118 -1.34 19.49 11.68
CA GLY A 118 -1.85 18.16 11.32
C GLY A 118 -0.83 17.39 10.47
N THR A 119 -0.29 18.05 9.44
CA THR A 119 0.76 17.49 8.58
C THR A 119 1.96 17.00 9.40
N MET A 120 2.46 17.80 10.32
CA MET A 120 3.59 17.42 11.19
C MET A 120 3.24 16.29 12.15
N ASN A 121 2.03 16.30 12.74
CA ASN A 121 1.59 15.26 13.66
C ASN A 121 1.47 13.89 12.97
N TYR A 122 0.89 13.85 11.76
CA TYR A 122 0.73 12.59 11.01
C TYR A 122 2.05 12.10 10.40
N LEU A 123 2.94 13.01 10.03
CA LEU A 123 4.31 12.66 9.63
C LEU A 123 5.05 11.95 10.77
N GLU A 124 4.99 12.50 11.98
CA GLU A 124 5.62 11.90 13.17
C GLU A 124 4.96 10.56 13.54
N ALA A 125 3.63 10.46 13.48
CA ALA A 125 2.91 9.20 13.70
C ALA A 125 3.33 8.12 12.68
N SER A 126 3.42 8.46 11.41
CA SER A 126 3.90 7.55 10.36
C SER A 126 5.35 7.12 10.62
N LYS A 127 6.22 8.05 11.02
CA LYS A 127 7.61 7.76 11.36
C LYS A 127 7.74 6.76 12.51
N ILE A 128 6.95 6.90 13.58
CA ILE A 128 6.93 5.95 14.69
C ILE A 128 6.63 4.54 14.19
N LEU A 129 5.60 4.37 13.35
CA LEU A 129 5.24 3.06 12.81
C LEU A 129 6.31 2.49 11.87
N ILE A 130 6.92 3.33 11.04
CA ILE A 130 8.00 2.95 10.12
C ILE A 130 9.24 2.47 10.90
N ASP A 131 9.62 3.18 11.96
CA ASP A 131 10.73 2.81 12.83
C ASP A 131 10.44 1.48 13.55
N ASP A 132 9.24 1.31 14.07
CA ASP A 132 8.76 0.10 14.77
C ASP A 132 8.65 -1.14 13.85
N LEU A 133 8.37 -0.92 12.57
CA LEU A 133 8.33 -1.97 11.54
C LEU A 133 9.73 -2.32 10.98
N GLY A 134 10.77 -1.56 11.36
CA GLY A 134 12.14 -1.77 10.90
C GLY A 134 12.38 -1.36 9.43
N ILE A 135 11.49 -0.55 8.84
CA ILE A 135 11.60 -0.04 7.47
C ILE A 135 12.27 1.35 7.38
N SER A 136 12.77 1.84 8.50
CA SER A 136 13.38 3.18 8.65
C SER A 136 14.61 3.44 7.78
N THR A 137 15.35 2.39 7.36
CA THR A 137 16.53 2.53 6.50
C THR A 137 16.19 3.07 5.10
N THR A 138 14.96 2.94 4.66
CA THR A 138 14.47 3.38 3.35
C THR A 138 13.70 4.68 3.46
N PHE A 139 12.97 4.87 4.57
CA PHE A 139 12.30 6.12 4.89
C PHE A 139 13.34 7.13 5.35
N ASN A 140 14.08 7.63 4.38
CA ASN A 140 15.21 8.51 4.63
C ASN A 140 14.73 9.77 5.36
N ILE A 141 15.51 10.23 6.33
CA ILE A 141 15.42 11.52 7.04
C ILE A 141 15.05 12.71 6.12
N ASP A 142 15.22 12.54 4.81
CA ASP A 142 14.94 13.52 3.79
C ASP A 142 13.45 13.87 3.64
N TYR A 143 12.50 12.93 3.78
CA TYR A 143 11.07 13.24 3.60
C TYR A 143 10.56 14.24 4.64
N ALA A 144 10.89 14.07 5.92
CA ALA A 144 10.51 15.02 6.96
C ALA A 144 11.07 16.42 6.65
N SER A 145 12.35 16.51 6.32
CA SER A 145 13.02 17.78 5.95
C SER A 145 12.44 18.40 4.68
N ARG A 146 12.09 17.59 3.69
CA ARG A 146 11.44 18.06 2.45
C ARG A 146 10.05 18.60 2.72
N ILE A 147 9.24 17.92 3.54
CA ILE A 147 7.92 18.35 3.96
C ILE A 147 8.03 19.69 4.73
N GLU A 148 8.90 19.78 5.73
CA GLU A 148 9.11 21.01 6.50
C GLU A 148 9.48 22.21 5.61
N LYS A 149 10.38 22.03 4.64
CA LYS A 149 10.80 23.08 3.70
C LYS A 149 9.71 23.51 2.73
N ASN A 150 8.68 22.68 2.52
CA ASN A 150 7.62 22.91 1.54
C ASN A 150 6.25 23.20 2.19
N MET A 151 6.19 23.48 3.51
CA MET A 151 4.95 23.64 4.27
C MET A 151 3.99 24.70 3.74
N ASP A 152 4.44 25.58 2.87
CA ASP A 152 3.63 26.64 2.22
C ASP A 152 3.31 26.31 0.75
N ASN A 153 3.73 25.13 0.25
CA ASN A 153 3.52 24.71 -1.12
C ASN A 153 2.76 23.38 -1.18
N ARG A 154 1.45 23.44 -1.38
CA ARG A 154 0.55 22.28 -1.42
C ARG A 154 1.02 21.23 -2.42
N ASP A 155 1.28 21.62 -3.67
CA ASP A 155 1.62 20.69 -4.74
C ASP A 155 2.93 19.95 -4.45
N SER A 156 3.93 20.68 -3.92
CA SER A 156 5.18 20.06 -3.47
C SER A 156 4.98 19.09 -2.33
N LEU A 157 4.17 19.46 -1.32
CA LEU A 157 3.85 18.58 -0.19
C LEU A 157 3.19 17.28 -0.65
N ILE A 158 2.22 17.40 -1.53
CA ILE A 158 1.51 16.27 -2.12
C ILE A 158 2.47 15.31 -2.83
N ASN A 159 3.32 15.84 -3.71
CA ASN A 159 4.28 15.02 -4.42
C ASN A 159 5.24 14.30 -3.47
N ILE A 160 5.73 15.00 -2.43
CA ILE A 160 6.63 14.42 -1.43
C ILE A 160 5.93 13.30 -0.64
N VAL A 161 4.69 13.49 -0.25
CA VAL A 161 3.91 12.46 0.49
C VAL A 161 3.62 11.25 -0.40
N SER A 162 3.17 11.46 -1.64
CA SER A 162 2.91 10.37 -2.59
C SER A 162 4.18 9.57 -2.92
N GLU A 163 5.33 10.25 -3.10
CA GLU A 163 6.63 9.62 -3.29
C GLU A 163 7.02 8.76 -2.09
N SER A 164 6.85 9.27 -0.87
CA SER A 164 7.18 8.53 0.36
C SER A 164 6.33 7.26 0.52
N PHE A 165 5.07 7.31 0.10
CA PHE A 165 4.18 6.15 0.11
C PHE A 165 4.61 5.10 -0.91
N GLY A 166 4.94 5.52 -2.13
CA GLY A 166 5.46 4.64 -3.18
C GLY A 166 6.78 3.96 -2.78
N ASP A 167 7.68 4.69 -2.14
CA ASP A 167 8.95 4.13 -1.64
C ASP A 167 8.73 3.12 -0.50
N THR A 168 7.79 3.38 0.41
CA THR A 168 7.41 2.44 1.47
C THR A 168 6.86 1.14 0.87
N TRP A 169 5.96 1.26 -0.11
CA TRP A 169 5.42 0.13 -0.85
C TRP A 169 6.53 -0.70 -1.51
N ASN A 170 7.36 -0.05 -2.32
CA ASN A 170 8.46 -0.70 -3.04
C ASN A 170 9.41 -1.43 -2.08
N TYR A 171 9.71 -0.82 -0.94
CA TYR A 171 10.54 -1.44 0.09
C TYR A 171 9.91 -2.73 0.63
N LEU A 172 8.64 -2.69 1.02
CA LEU A 172 7.95 -3.87 1.55
C LEU A 172 7.94 -5.01 0.54
N VAL A 173 7.61 -4.72 -0.73
CA VAL A 173 7.60 -5.72 -1.80
C VAL A 173 9.00 -6.29 -2.06
N GLN A 174 10.03 -5.45 -2.15
CA GLN A 174 11.42 -5.89 -2.38
C GLN A 174 11.99 -6.73 -1.22
N ASN A 175 11.47 -6.56 -0.02
CA ASN A 175 11.85 -7.32 1.17
C ASN A 175 10.92 -8.51 1.48
N GLU A 176 10.16 -8.98 0.49
CA GLU A 176 9.27 -10.14 0.63
C GLU A 176 8.15 -9.96 1.67
N GLN A 177 7.73 -8.72 1.90
CA GLN A 177 6.67 -8.34 2.84
C GLN A 177 5.38 -7.95 2.08
N ASP A 178 5.03 -8.73 1.05
CA ASP A 178 3.91 -8.41 0.14
C ASP A 178 2.57 -8.31 0.89
N VAL A 179 2.33 -9.17 1.89
CA VAL A 179 1.12 -9.13 2.72
C VAL A 179 1.03 -7.81 3.46
N LEU A 180 2.14 -7.36 4.07
CA LEU A 180 2.18 -6.09 4.80
C LEU A 180 1.96 -4.90 3.84
N ALA A 181 2.56 -4.93 2.65
CA ALA A 181 2.34 -3.91 1.63
C ALA A 181 0.85 -3.78 1.27
N ARG A 182 0.15 -4.90 1.05
CA ARG A 182 -1.28 -4.92 0.74
C ARG A 182 -2.13 -4.37 1.89
N LEU A 183 -1.78 -4.67 3.13
CA LEU A 183 -2.48 -4.14 4.31
C LEU A 183 -2.29 -2.62 4.46
N VAL A 184 -1.12 -2.05 4.11
CA VAL A 184 -0.95 -0.58 4.05
C VAL A 184 -1.95 0.04 3.08
N VAL A 185 -2.11 -0.54 1.89
CA VAL A 185 -3.09 -0.06 0.89
C VAL A 185 -4.52 -0.16 1.42
N CYS A 186 -4.87 -1.28 2.09
CA CYS A 186 -6.18 -1.45 2.69
C CYS A 186 -6.48 -0.38 3.76
N GLY A 187 -5.54 -0.13 4.68
CA GLY A 187 -5.67 0.89 5.70
C GLY A 187 -5.89 2.28 5.10
N SER A 188 -5.11 2.60 4.08
CA SER A 188 -5.21 3.87 3.35
C SER A 188 -6.58 4.04 2.66
N TRP A 189 -7.06 3.04 1.94
CA TRP A 189 -8.35 3.10 1.27
C TRP A 189 -9.53 3.18 2.26
N ILE A 190 -9.50 2.37 3.33
CA ILE A 190 -10.53 2.38 4.37
C ILE A 190 -10.64 3.76 5.02
N GLU A 191 -9.52 4.41 5.36
CA GLU A 191 -9.52 5.74 5.94
C GLU A 191 -10.02 6.80 4.95
N GLY A 192 -9.62 6.73 3.69
CA GLY A 192 -10.11 7.61 2.63
C GLY A 192 -11.62 7.51 2.46
N MET A 193 -12.17 6.30 2.44
CA MET A 193 -13.60 6.04 2.38
C MET A 193 -14.33 6.52 3.63
N TYR A 194 -13.73 6.34 4.81
CA TYR A 194 -14.31 6.81 6.07
C TYR A 194 -14.42 8.35 6.09
N ILE A 195 -13.35 9.05 5.75
CA ILE A 195 -13.34 10.50 5.68
C ILE A 195 -14.39 10.98 4.66
N THR A 196 -14.37 10.42 3.44
CA THR A 196 -15.22 10.86 2.33
C THR A 196 -16.71 10.65 2.63
N SER A 197 -17.09 9.47 3.12
CA SER A 197 -18.49 9.16 3.44
C SER A 197 -19.01 10.03 4.59
N ASN A 198 -18.18 10.30 5.59
CA ASN A 198 -18.55 11.19 6.71
C ASN A 198 -18.63 12.67 6.30
N VAL A 199 -17.78 13.11 5.37
CA VAL A 199 -17.88 14.45 4.77
C VAL A 199 -19.17 14.57 3.96
N ALA A 200 -19.47 13.57 3.11
CA ALA A 200 -20.71 13.52 2.32
C ALA A 200 -21.96 13.61 3.20
N SER A 201 -21.99 12.88 4.32
CA SER A 201 -23.13 12.87 5.25
C SER A 201 -23.35 14.21 5.96
N ARG A 202 -22.36 15.09 6.02
CA ARG A 202 -22.41 16.40 6.70
C ARG A 202 -22.50 17.59 5.76
N ALA A 203 -22.22 17.39 4.47
CA ALA A 203 -22.28 18.44 3.47
C ALA A 203 -23.74 18.81 3.13
N ARG A 204 -24.02 20.11 2.93
CA ARG A 204 -25.35 20.59 2.51
C ARG A 204 -25.63 20.22 1.05
N ASP A 205 -24.63 20.33 0.20
CA ASP A 205 -24.63 19.81 -1.17
C ASP A 205 -23.51 18.77 -1.25
N ASN A 206 -23.89 17.53 -1.47
CA ASN A 206 -22.96 16.40 -1.52
C ASN A 206 -22.97 15.68 -2.87
N THR A 207 -23.64 16.26 -3.86
CA THR A 207 -23.84 15.61 -5.18
C THR A 207 -22.54 15.13 -5.80
N GLU A 208 -21.50 15.97 -5.80
CA GLU A 208 -20.19 15.62 -6.35
C GLU A 208 -19.52 14.53 -5.53
N ILE A 209 -19.58 14.61 -4.19
CA ILE A 209 -18.97 13.62 -3.28
C ILE A 209 -19.67 12.26 -3.43
N LEU A 210 -20.99 12.23 -3.64
CA LEU A 210 -21.73 10.99 -3.89
C LEU A 210 -21.28 10.31 -5.19
N SER A 211 -20.96 11.09 -6.23
CA SER A 211 -20.38 10.56 -7.47
C SER A 211 -18.94 10.05 -7.27
N ILE A 212 -18.12 10.74 -6.46
CA ILE A 212 -16.78 10.30 -6.11
C ILE A 212 -16.84 8.95 -5.39
N LEU A 213 -17.73 8.82 -4.40
CA LEU A 213 -17.93 7.58 -3.66
C LEU A 213 -18.42 6.44 -4.56
N ALA A 214 -19.34 6.70 -5.49
CA ALA A 214 -19.83 5.68 -6.41
C ALA A 214 -18.70 5.11 -7.29
N LYS A 215 -17.77 5.95 -7.74
CA LYS A 215 -16.60 5.53 -8.54
C LYS A 215 -15.63 4.63 -7.77
N GLN A 216 -15.67 4.65 -6.44
CA GLN A 216 -14.84 3.77 -5.61
C GLN A 216 -15.20 2.28 -5.72
N LYS A 217 -16.31 1.93 -6.39
CA LYS A 217 -16.62 0.55 -6.75
C LYS A 217 -15.46 -0.15 -7.47
N ASN A 218 -14.82 0.52 -8.41
CA ASN A 218 -13.70 -0.05 -9.15
C ASN A 218 -12.50 -0.28 -8.23
N SER A 219 -12.13 0.71 -7.44
CA SER A 219 -11.03 0.62 -6.47
C SER A 219 -11.27 -0.49 -5.42
N LEU A 220 -12.52 -0.66 -4.98
CA LEU A 220 -12.89 -1.76 -4.08
C LEU A 220 -12.70 -3.13 -4.75
N ASN A 221 -13.13 -3.29 -6.00
CA ASN A 221 -12.96 -4.54 -6.73
C ASN A 221 -11.49 -4.90 -6.93
N GLU A 222 -10.67 -3.92 -7.27
CA GLU A 222 -9.23 -4.07 -7.40
C GLU A 222 -8.58 -4.43 -6.05
N LEU A 223 -8.99 -3.79 -4.95
CA LEU A 223 -8.49 -4.09 -3.62
C LEU A 223 -8.86 -5.52 -3.17
N VAL A 224 -10.08 -5.97 -3.44
CA VAL A 224 -10.49 -7.35 -3.19
C VAL A 224 -9.66 -8.33 -4.03
N THR A 225 -9.46 -8.05 -5.30
CA THR A 225 -8.60 -8.87 -6.18
C THR A 225 -7.16 -8.93 -5.65
N LEU A 226 -6.64 -7.81 -5.18
CA LEU A 226 -5.31 -7.73 -4.57
C LEU A 226 -5.16 -8.66 -3.35
N LEU A 227 -6.21 -8.79 -2.54
CA LEU A 227 -6.20 -9.63 -1.34
C LEU A 227 -6.56 -11.10 -1.61
N GLU A 228 -7.19 -11.42 -2.72
CA GLU A 228 -7.71 -12.77 -3.02
C GLU A 228 -6.64 -13.87 -2.87
N THR A 229 -5.41 -13.58 -3.31
CA THR A 229 -4.29 -14.53 -3.24
C THR A 229 -3.71 -14.74 -1.83
N VAL A 230 -4.10 -13.91 -0.88
CA VAL A 230 -3.62 -13.93 0.52
C VAL A 230 -4.77 -13.92 1.53
N LYS A 231 -6.01 -14.15 1.12
CA LYS A 231 -7.21 -14.05 1.95
C LYS A 231 -7.23 -15.01 3.14
N ASP A 232 -6.53 -16.14 3.04
CA ASP A 232 -6.45 -17.16 4.07
C ASP A 232 -5.32 -16.88 5.10
N VAL A 233 -4.62 -15.75 4.96
CA VAL A 233 -3.63 -15.28 5.94
C VAL A 233 -4.38 -14.61 7.09
N GLU A 234 -4.06 -15.01 8.33
CA GLU A 234 -4.77 -14.56 9.55
C GLU A 234 -4.88 -13.02 9.64
N GLU A 235 -3.81 -12.32 9.27
CA GLU A 235 -3.75 -10.86 9.30
C GLU A 235 -4.70 -10.19 8.29
N VAL A 236 -5.11 -10.91 7.23
CA VAL A 236 -5.89 -10.40 6.09
C VAL A 236 -7.37 -10.77 6.19
N GLU A 237 -7.70 -11.95 6.70
CA GLU A 237 -9.03 -12.57 6.64
C GLU A 237 -10.18 -11.61 7.04
N SER A 238 -10.05 -10.96 8.19
CA SER A 238 -11.11 -10.07 8.69
C SER A 238 -11.32 -8.83 7.80
N ILE A 239 -10.26 -8.28 7.24
CA ILE A 239 -10.32 -7.16 6.30
C ILE A 239 -10.97 -7.61 4.99
N PHE A 240 -10.54 -8.76 4.46
CA PHE A 240 -11.08 -9.33 3.23
C PHE A 240 -12.59 -9.55 3.33
N ILE A 241 -13.08 -10.19 4.39
CA ILE A 241 -14.51 -10.39 4.64
C ILE A 241 -15.28 -9.07 4.69
N GLY A 242 -14.71 -8.05 5.35
CA GLY A 242 -15.32 -6.73 5.45
C GLY A 242 -15.40 -6.01 4.09
N LEU A 243 -14.40 -6.17 3.22
CA LEU A 243 -14.40 -5.62 1.87
C LEU A 243 -15.41 -6.34 0.95
N ILE A 244 -15.55 -7.67 1.06
CA ILE A 244 -16.60 -8.42 0.35
C ILE A 244 -17.99 -7.92 0.75
N SER A 245 -18.23 -7.69 2.04
CA SER A 245 -19.51 -7.12 2.52
C SER A 245 -19.79 -5.72 1.95
N LEU A 246 -18.76 -4.94 1.66
CA LEU A 246 -18.90 -3.66 0.95
C LEU A 246 -19.22 -3.86 -0.53
N GLN A 247 -18.64 -4.86 -1.21
CA GLN A 247 -18.96 -5.16 -2.60
C GLN A 247 -20.45 -5.45 -2.80
N ASP A 248 -21.05 -6.21 -1.88
CA ASP A 248 -22.50 -6.51 -1.90
C ASP A 248 -23.34 -5.22 -1.87
N ILE A 249 -22.91 -4.19 -1.11
CA ILE A 249 -23.58 -2.88 -1.09
C ILE A 249 -23.38 -2.15 -2.41
N TYR A 250 -22.17 -2.22 -2.97
CA TYR A 250 -21.82 -1.55 -4.22
C TYR A 250 -22.44 -2.17 -5.46
N ASP A 251 -22.96 -3.39 -5.41
CA ASP A 251 -23.59 -4.05 -6.57
C ASP A 251 -24.80 -3.29 -7.11
N GLY A 252 -25.53 -2.60 -6.23
CA GLY A 252 -26.68 -1.77 -6.61
C GLY A 252 -26.35 -0.29 -6.88
N VAL A 253 -25.05 0.11 -6.88
CA VAL A 253 -24.63 1.50 -7.04
C VAL A 253 -24.49 1.85 -8.53
N GLY A 254 -25.08 2.99 -8.94
CA GLY A 254 -24.95 3.61 -10.27
C GLY A 254 -23.87 4.69 -10.29
N ASP A 255 -24.11 5.77 -11.06
CA ASP A 255 -23.16 6.88 -11.23
C ASP A 255 -22.97 7.74 -9.97
N ALA A 256 -23.92 7.72 -9.05
CA ALA A 256 -23.89 8.39 -7.76
C ALA A 256 -24.63 7.55 -6.72
N LEU A 257 -24.24 7.71 -5.44
CA LEU A 257 -24.92 7.04 -4.33
C LEU A 257 -26.28 7.69 -4.05
N THR A 258 -27.26 6.85 -3.68
CA THR A 258 -28.46 7.32 -2.96
C THR A 258 -28.14 7.59 -1.48
N ALA A 259 -29.05 8.25 -0.76
CA ALA A 259 -28.88 8.51 0.67
C ALA A 259 -28.76 7.20 1.48
N ASP A 260 -29.57 6.20 1.18
CA ASP A 260 -29.55 4.89 1.85
C ASP A 260 -28.25 4.11 1.57
N GLN A 261 -27.74 4.21 0.34
CA GLN A 261 -26.44 3.62 -0.01
C GLN A 261 -25.29 4.32 0.70
N LEU A 262 -25.31 5.66 0.80
CA LEU A 262 -24.32 6.41 1.57
C LEU A 262 -24.32 5.97 3.04
N GLU A 263 -25.49 5.86 3.67
CA GLU A 263 -25.63 5.41 5.06
C GLU A 263 -25.07 4.00 5.25
N SER A 264 -25.43 3.07 4.35
CA SER A 264 -24.96 1.68 4.39
C SER A 264 -23.44 1.59 4.23
N ILE A 265 -22.86 2.30 3.26
CA ILE A 265 -21.40 2.33 3.03
C ILE A 265 -20.70 2.98 4.22
N ALA A 266 -21.17 4.13 4.71
CA ALA A 266 -20.57 4.82 5.85
C ALA A 266 -20.59 3.94 7.12
N SER A 267 -21.68 3.21 7.34
CA SER A 267 -21.80 2.24 8.45
C SER A 267 -20.79 1.11 8.33
N GLN A 268 -20.73 0.44 7.18
CA GLN A 268 -19.82 -0.70 6.97
C GLN A 268 -18.35 -0.28 7.02
N ILE A 269 -17.99 0.86 6.41
CA ILE A 269 -16.66 1.45 6.50
C ILE A 269 -16.32 1.83 7.95
N GLY A 270 -17.29 2.37 8.71
CA GLY A 270 -17.11 2.66 10.12
C GLY A 270 -16.78 1.42 10.95
N VAL A 271 -17.42 0.29 10.66
CA VAL A 271 -17.11 -1.02 11.29
C VAL A 271 -15.70 -1.47 10.94
N LEU A 272 -15.34 -1.48 9.65
CA LEU A 272 -14.00 -1.85 9.20
C LEU A 272 -12.93 -0.98 9.86
N ARG A 273 -13.11 0.34 9.80
CA ARG A 273 -12.17 1.29 10.42
C ARG A 273 -12.01 1.04 11.91
N SER A 274 -13.11 0.82 12.64
CA SER A 274 -13.05 0.57 14.10
C SER A 274 -12.33 -0.72 14.47
N SER A 275 -12.13 -1.64 13.51
CA SER A 275 -11.37 -2.87 13.73
C SER A 275 -9.85 -2.69 13.55
N ILE A 276 -9.41 -1.51 13.08
CA ILE A 276 -8.00 -1.24 12.75
C ILE A 276 -7.41 -0.05 13.50
N VAL A 277 -8.21 0.92 13.99
CA VAL A 277 -7.74 2.13 14.67
C VAL A 277 -7.94 2.12 16.18
#